data_9d976c6d5d958c962a4d0fdb5eabc78a
#
_entry.id   9d976c6d5d958c962a4d0fdb5eabc78a
#
_cell.length_a   1.000
_cell.length_b   1.000
_cell.length_c   1.000
_cell.angle_alpha   90.00
_cell.angle_beta   90.00
_cell.angle_gamma   90.00
#
_symmetry.space_group_name_H-M   'P 1'
#
loop_
_entity.id
_entity.type
_entity.pdbx_description
1 polymer ?
#
loop_
_entity_poly.entity_id
_entity_poly.type
_entity_poly.pdbx_seq_one_letter_code
_entity_poly.pdbx_strand_id
1 'polypeptide(L)'
;MTFEFHNVKIKWLGHAAFQIKDKITIYIDPYEIEETEPADLILVTHDHYDHCSPDDIIKIQKDDTIIIAPAVAAKKLAGNTKTI
;
A
#
# COMPACT_ATOMS: atom_id res chain seq x y z
N MET A 1 -11.58 -6.02 -9.79
CA MET A 1 -11.34 -7.45 -10.07
C MET A 1 -10.58 -8.10 -8.93
N THR A 2 -11.01 -9.26 -8.51
CA THR A 2 -10.41 -9.99 -7.39
C THR A 2 -10.08 -11.41 -7.83
N PHE A 3 -8.90 -11.87 -7.47
CA PHE A 3 -8.43 -13.23 -7.73
C PHE A 3 -8.08 -13.88 -6.40
N GLU A 4 -8.50 -15.12 -6.22
CA GLU A 4 -8.19 -15.86 -4.99
C GLU A 4 -7.25 -17.02 -5.29
N PHE A 5 -6.19 -17.15 -4.50
CA PHE A 5 -5.18 -18.19 -4.64
C PHE A 5 -4.76 -18.65 -3.24
N HIS A 6 -5.02 -19.90 -2.90
CA HIS A 6 -4.68 -20.49 -1.59
C HIS A 6 -5.16 -19.62 -0.43
N ASN A 7 -6.42 -19.16 -0.51
CA ASN A 7 -7.06 -18.30 0.50
C ASN A 7 -6.51 -16.87 0.55
N VAL A 8 -5.58 -16.52 -0.34
CA VAL A 8 -5.07 -15.16 -0.47
C VAL A 8 -5.90 -14.45 -1.53
N LYS A 9 -6.50 -13.32 -1.17
CA LYS A 9 -7.29 -12.52 -2.10
C LYS A 9 -6.44 -11.41 -2.67
N ILE A 10 -6.35 -11.35 -3.99
CA ILE A 10 -5.57 -10.34 -4.70
C ILE A 10 -6.52 -9.48 -5.50
N LYS A 11 -6.55 -8.20 -5.19
CA LYS A 11 -7.45 -7.25 -5.84
C LYS A 11 -6.63 -6.17 -6.53
N TRP A 12 -6.86 -5.99 -7.83
CA TRP A 12 -6.26 -4.89 -8.57
C TRP A 12 -7.10 -3.63 -8.34
N LEU A 13 -6.46 -2.53 -7.93
CA LEU A 13 -7.14 -1.29 -7.58
C LEU A 13 -6.98 -0.21 -8.64
N GLY A 14 -6.42 -0.54 -9.80
CA GLY A 14 -6.13 0.42 -10.85
C GLY A 14 -4.65 0.77 -10.87
N HIS A 15 -4.16 1.26 -12.00
CA HIS A 15 -2.74 1.57 -12.21
C HIS A 15 -1.86 0.39 -11.77
N ALA A 16 -0.89 0.64 -10.90
CA ALA A 16 -0.04 -0.41 -10.35
C ALA A 16 -0.47 -0.81 -8.94
N ALA A 17 -1.63 -0.40 -8.50
CA ALA A 17 -2.08 -0.59 -7.13
C ALA A 17 -2.75 -1.95 -6.95
N PHE A 18 -2.32 -2.68 -5.92
CA PHE A 18 -2.89 -3.97 -5.54
C PHE A 18 -3.19 -4.01 -4.06
N GLN A 19 -4.26 -4.72 -3.71
CA GLN A 19 -4.52 -5.11 -2.33
C GLN A 19 -4.36 -6.63 -2.25
N ILE A 20 -3.58 -7.09 -1.28
CA ILE A 20 -3.41 -8.51 -1.00
C ILE A 20 -3.92 -8.76 0.40
N LYS A 21 -4.87 -9.67 0.52
CA LYS A 21 -5.55 -9.90 1.80
C LYS A 21 -5.60 -11.37 2.14
N ASP A 22 -5.15 -11.69 3.32
CA ASP A 22 -5.31 -13.00 3.96
C ASP A 22 -5.49 -12.73 5.46
N LYS A 23 -4.56 -13.11 6.30
CA LYS A 23 -4.60 -12.79 7.72
C LYS A 23 -4.31 -11.33 7.98
N ILE A 24 -3.57 -10.71 7.08
CA ILE A 24 -3.27 -9.27 7.13
C ILE A 24 -3.66 -8.64 5.80
N THR A 25 -3.78 -7.33 5.79
CA THR A 25 -4.12 -6.56 4.60
C THR A 25 -2.88 -5.79 4.14
N ILE A 26 -2.44 -6.06 2.91
CA ILE A 26 -1.25 -5.46 2.30
C ILE A 26 -1.67 -4.66 1.08
N TYR A 27 -1.11 -3.45 0.94
CA TYR A 27 -1.27 -2.67 -0.29
C TYR A 27 0.09 -2.48 -0.94
N ILE A 28 0.08 -2.47 -2.28
CA ILE A 28 1.26 -2.18 -3.09
C ILE A 28 0.94 -0.96 -3.93
N ASP A 29 1.77 0.08 -3.84
CA ASP A 29 1.68 1.31 -4.64
C ASP A 29 0.25 1.88 -4.73
N PRO A 30 -0.43 2.15 -3.60
CA PRO A 30 -1.79 2.68 -3.66
C PRO A 30 -1.82 4.07 -4.29
N TYR A 31 -2.57 4.21 -5.38
CA TYR A 31 -2.70 5.46 -6.12
C TYR A 31 -4.11 5.59 -6.67
N GLU A 32 -4.76 6.72 -6.36
CA GLU A 32 -6.14 7.00 -6.76
C GLU A 32 -7.09 5.87 -6.39
N ILE A 33 -6.90 5.32 -5.19
CA ILE A 33 -7.68 4.19 -4.73
C ILE A 33 -9.00 4.66 -4.11
N GLU A 34 -10.05 3.85 -4.30
CA GLU A 34 -11.32 4.06 -3.63
C GLU A 34 -11.43 3.19 -2.38
N GLU A 35 -10.53 2.22 -2.26
CA GLU A 35 -10.50 1.31 -1.13
C GLU A 35 -10.17 2.05 0.15
N THR A 36 -10.86 1.71 1.25
CA THR A 36 -10.65 2.35 2.54
C THR A 36 -10.38 1.35 3.66
N GLU A 37 -10.24 0.07 3.33
CA GLU A 37 -9.93 -0.92 4.35
C GLU A 37 -8.54 -0.62 4.93
N PRO A 38 -8.40 -0.54 6.27
CA PRO A 38 -7.10 -0.21 6.87
C PRO A 38 -6.02 -1.22 6.52
N ALA A 39 -4.82 -0.72 6.28
CA ALA A 39 -3.67 -1.53 5.91
C ALA A 39 -2.88 -1.98 7.14
N ASP A 40 -2.40 -3.20 7.12
CA ASP A 40 -1.37 -3.64 8.07
C ASP A 40 0.01 -3.32 7.54
N LEU A 41 0.18 -3.45 6.22
CA LEU A 41 1.45 -3.24 5.56
C LEU A 41 1.23 -2.52 4.23
N ILE A 42 2.06 -1.53 3.93
CA ILE A 42 2.04 -0.83 2.65
C ILE A 42 3.44 -0.94 2.06
N LEU A 43 3.51 -1.43 0.83
CA LEU A 43 4.76 -1.54 0.07
C LEU A 43 4.75 -0.49 -1.02
N VAL A 44 5.79 0.35 -1.06
CA VAL A 44 5.97 1.35 -2.12
C VAL A 44 7.22 0.96 -2.90
N THR A 45 7.08 0.78 -4.21
CA THR A 45 8.17 0.25 -5.03
C THR A 45 9.19 1.30 -5.39
N HIS A 46 8.76 2.54 -5.65
CA HIS A 46 9.66 3.64 -6.00
C HIS A 46 8.95 4.98 -5.77
N ASP A 47 9.65 6.09 -6.01
CA ASP A 47 9.21 7.42 -5.60
C ASP A 47 8.35 8.19 -6.61
N HIS A 48 7.99 7.61 -7.74
CA HIS A 48 7.12 8.27 -8.71
C HIS A 48 5.74 8.55 -8.09
N TYR A 49 5.12 9.67 -8.46
CA TYR A 49 3.89 10.15 -7.82
C TYR A 49 2.74 9.14 -7.91
N ASP A 50 2.70 8.33 -8.97
CA ASP A 50 1.65 7.34 -9.18
C ASP A 50 1.97 5.99 -8.51
N HIS A 51 3.04 5.93 -7.71
CA HIS A 51 3.42 4.76 -6.92
C HIS A 51 3.64 5.13 -5.46
N CYS A 52 4.08 6.36 -5.20
CA CYS A 52 4.34 6.88 -3.86
C CYS A 52 3.40 8.07 -3.63
N SER A 53 2.18 7.78 -3.20
CA SER A 53 1.13 8.79 -3.04
C SER A 53 0.76 8.94 -1.57
N PRO A 54 1.29 9.97 -0.88
CA PRO A 54 0.94 10.19 0.52
C PRO A 54 -0.56 10.36 0.75
N ASP A 55 -1.27 11.01 -0.16
CA ASP A 55 -2.71 11.24 -0.03
C ASP A 55 -3.50 9.94 -0.03
N ASP A 56 -3.07 8.96 -0.82
CA ASP A 56 -3.72 7.67 -0.87
C ASP A 56 -3.36 6.82 0.35
N ILE A 57 -2.11 6.90 0.79
CA ILE A 57 -1.65 6.17 1.96
C ILE A 57 -2.44 6.58 3.20
N ILE A 58 -2.72 7.87 3.36
CA ILE A 58 -3.49 8.37 4.50
C ILE A 58 -4.87 7.73 4.56
N LYS A 59 -5.48 7.43 3.43
CA LYS A 59 -6.82 6.82 3.39
C LYS A 59 -6.87 5.46 4.09
N ILE A 60 -5.76 4.73 4.10
CA ILE A 60 -5.70 3.35 4.57
C ILE A 60 -4.72 3.18 5.74
N GLN A 61 -4.01 4.22 6.12
CA GLN A 61 -3.02 4.17 7.19
C GLN A 61 -3.71 4.22 8.56
N LYS A 62 -3.31 3.33 9.45
CA LYS A 62 -3.70 3.36 10.85
C LYS A 62 -2.44 3.45 11.70
N ASP A 63 -2.58 3.59 13.03
CA ASP A 63 -1.44 3.87 13.92
C ASP A 63 -0.32 2.84 13.83
N ASP A 64 -0.68 1.56 13.63
CA ASP A 64 0.30 0.49 13.58
C ASP A 64 0.62 0.00 12.17
N THR A 65 0.16 0.70 11.16
CA THR A 65 0.51 0.36 9.77
C THR A 65 2.01 0.55 9.55
N ILE A 66 2.66 -0.46 8.98
CA ILE A 66 4.06 -0.38 8.61
C ILE A 66 4.16 -0.11 7.12
N ILE A 67 4.99 0.87 6.74
CA ILE A 67 5.27 1.20 5.35
C ILE A 67 6.69 0.78 5.04
N ILE A 68 6.90 0.05 3.95
CA ILE A 68 8.23 -0.34 3.49
C ILE A 68 8.46 0.31 2.13
N ALA A 69 9.55 1.06 2.01
CA ALA A 69 9.85 1.83 0.81
C ALA A 69 11.35 2.02 0.64
N PRO A 70 11.83 2.22 -0.61
CA PRO A 70 13.23 2.65 -0.81
C PRO A 70 13.45 4.03 -0.22
N ALA A 71 14.72 4.38 0.03
CA ALA A 71 15.08 5.59 0.77
C ALA A 71 14.45 6.88 0.21
N VAL A 72 14.47 7.04 -1.12
CA VAL A 72 13.94 8.26 -1.75
C VAL A 72 12.43 8.37 -1.55
N ALA A 73 11.71 7.25 -1.67
CA ALA A 73 10.27 7.24 -1.44
C ALA A 73 9.94 7.46 0.05
N ALA A 74 10.71 6.84 0.93
CA ALA A 74 10.49 6.94 2.37
C ALA A 74 10.51 8.37 2.87
N LYS A 75 11.34 9.23 2.27
CA LYS A 75 11.44 10.65 2.65
C LYS A 75 10.16 11.43 2.41
N LYS A 76 9.29 10.95 1.53
CA LYS A 76 8.04 11.62 1.17
C LYS A 76 6.88 11.17 2.04
N LEU A 77 7.09 10.17 2.90
CA LEU A 77 6.03 9.50 3.63
C LEU A 77 6.13 9.77 5.12
N ALA A 78 4.96 9.85 5.77
CA ALA A 78 4.86 10.01 7.22
C ALA A 78 4.46 8.68 7.85
N GLY A 79 4.61 8.59 9.17
CA GLY A 79 4.22 7.40 9.92
C GLY A 79 5.36 6.43 10.09
N ASN A 80 5.03 5.18 10.34
CA ASN A 80 6.02 4.14 10.65
C ASN A 80 6.60 3.56 9.36
N THR A 81 7.59 4.25 8.80
CA THR A 81 8.19 3.89 7.51
C THR A 81 9.55 3.23 7.72
N LYS A 82 9.73 2.06 7.11
CA LYS A 82 11.00 1.33 7.10
C LYS A 82 11.63 1.43 5.71
N THR A 83 12.92 1.63 5.68
CA THR A 83 13.68 1.72 4.42
C THR A 83 14.33 0.39 4.10
N ILE A 84 14.26 0.00 2.85
CA ILE A 84 14.96 -1.20 2.36
C ILE A 84 15.87 -0.84 1.19
#